data_df076171c0ec9b7fab8a33f04c0e6850
#
_entry.id   df076171c0ec9b7fab8a33f04c0e6850
#
_cell.length_a   1.000
_cell.length_b   1.000
_cell.length_c   1.000
_cell.angle_alpha   90.00
_cell.angle_beta   90.00
_cell.angle_gamma   90.00
#
_symmetry.space_group_name_H-M   'P 1'
#
loop_
_entity.id
_entity.type
_entity.pdbx_description
1 polymer ?
#
loop_
_entity_poly.entity_id
_entity_poly.type
_entity_poly.pdbx_seq_one_letter_code
_entity_poly.pdbx_strand_id
1 'polypeptide(L)'
;MKLNIQEIRKQPEGLYFEQPLDLSADLRERNQEILDVKDIVAVGKVQYEDRMFFLDYQLSYTIVLASSRSMEPVELAESYPVTEVFMEGATNQLDQEVLDDDLVLPIENGEIDLAESVSDNILLNIPIKVLTAEEEAGQGFVSGNDWQIMTEEEYQAQQTVQKEENSPFAGLQGLLDGDE
;
A
#
# COMPACT_ATOMS: atom_id res chain seq x y z
N MET A 1 -13.34 0.13 17.33
CA MET A 1 -14.82 0.07 17.41
C MET A 1 -15.26 -1.37 17.24
N LYS A 2 -16.09 -1.89 18.15
CA LYS A 2 -16.59 -3.25 18.10
C LYS A 2 -18.03 -3.27 17.65
N LEU A 3 -18.33 -4.07 16.63
CA LEU A 3 -19.65 -4.23 16.05
C LEU A 3 -20.28 -5.51 16.61
N ASN A 4 -21.33 -5.36 17.42
CA ASN A 4 -21.98 -6.50 18.07
C ASN A 4 -22.88 -7.24 17.10
N ILE A 5 -22.65 -8.55 16.93
CA ILE A 5 -23.40 -9.39 15.97
C ILE A 5 -24.90 -9.48 16.28
N GLN A 6 -25.28 -9.38 17.57
CA GLN A 6 -26.70 -9.41 17.96
C GLN A 6 -27.45 -8.14 17.54
N GLU A 7 -26.74 -7.01 17.46
CA GLU A 7 -27.30 -5.75 16.96
C GLU A 7 -27.44 -5.79 15.45
N ILE A 8 -26.43 -6.31 14.74
CA ILE A 8 -26.45 -6.44 13.28
C ILE A 8 -27.61 -7.32 12.83
N ARG A 9 -27.83 -8.46 13.49
CA ARG A 9 -28.95 -9.38 13.19
C ARG A 9 -30.33 -8.76 13.31
N LYS A 10 -30.49 -7.70 14.13
CA LYS A 10 -31.77 -7.01 14.30
C LYS A 10 -32.05 -5.99 13.20
N GLN A 11 -31.08 -5.70 12.34
CA GLN A 11 -31.17 -4.71 11.28
C GLN A 11 -31.13 -5.38 9.90
N PRO A 12 -32.29 -5.66 9.29
CA PRO A 12 -32.33 -6.34 7.99
C PRO A 12 -31.68 -5.59 6.85
N GLU A 13 -31.62 -4.25 6.96
CA GLU A 13 -30.96 -3.38 5.96
C GLU A 13 -29.45 -3.21 6.20
N GLY A 14 -28.94 -3.80 7.30
CA GLY A 14 -27.56 -3.65 7.75
C GLY A 14 -27.35 -2.47 8.69
N LEU A 15 -26.24 -2.49 9.40
CA LEU A 15 -25.79 -1.43 10.32
C LEU A 15 -24.77 -0.55 9.58
N TYR A 16 -25.14 0.71 9.33
CA TYR A 16 -24.26 1.71 8.72
C TYR A 16 -23.38 2.35 9.78
N PHE A 17 -22.14 2.68 9.38
CA PHE A 17 -21.21 3.38 10.24
C PHE A 17 -20.34 4.37 9.44
N GLU A 18 -19.93 5.43 10.13
CA GLU A 18 -18.87 6.33 9.73
C GLU A 18 -17.97 6.51 10.96
N GLN A 19 -16.77 5.99 10.89
CA GLN A 19 -15.91 5.90 12.06
C GLN A 19 -14.53 6.48 11.77
N PRO A 20 -14.18 7.63 12.38
CA PRO A 20 -12.80 8.06 12.47
C PRO A 20 -12.07 7.18 13.51
N LEU A 21 -10.83 6.82 13.21
CA LEU A 21 -10.01 5.93 14.01
C LEU A 21 -8.64 6.59 14.27
N ASP A 22 -8.10 6.35 15.45
CA ASP A 22 -6.71 6.70 15.78
C ASP A 22 -5.95 5.39 16.05
N LEU A 23 -5.20 4.94 15.04
CA LEU A 23 -4.45 3.67 15.03
C LEU A 23 -2.95 3.90 14.81
N SER A 24 -2.48 5.16 14.80
CA SER A 24 -1.09 5.49 14.47
C SER A 24 -0.08 4.78 15.39
N ALA A 25 -0.35 4.71 16.67
CA ALA A 25 0.53 4.05 17.63
C ALA A 25 0.61 2.53 17.40
N ASP A 26 -0.54 1.87 17.18
CA ASP A 26 -0.63 0.42 16.92
C ASP A 26 0.05 0.05 15.60
N LEU A 27 -0.22 0.78 14.53
CA LEU A 27 0.37 0.54 13.21
C LEU A 27 1.89 0.70 13.21
N ARG A 28 2.42 1.71 13.90
CA ARG A 28 3.86 1.92 14.04
C ARG A 28 4.55 0.85 14.88
N GLU A 29 3.86 0.28 15.85
CA GLU A 29 4.38 -0.87 16.63
C GLU A 29 4.45 -2.13 15.78
N ARG A 30 3.44 -2.36 14.94
CA ARG A 30 3.37 -3.53 14.04
C ARG A 30 4.33 -3.43 12.85
N ASN A 31 4.56 -2.24 12.31
CA ASN A 31 5.47 -2.01 11.19
C ASN A 31 6.32 -0.74 11.39
N GLN A 32 7.62 -0.92 11.55
CA GLN A 32 8.60 0.17 11.79
C GLN A 32 8.88 1.05 10.55
N GLU A 33 8.46 0.65 9.37
CA GLU A 33 8.55 1.48 8.15
C GLU A 33 7.52 2.61 8.15
N ILE A 34 6.46 2.49 8.96
CA ILE A 34 5.44 3.50 9.14
C ILE A 34 5.97 4.61 10.05
N LEU A 35 6.16 5.80 9.50
CA LEU A 35 6.55 6.99 10.26
C LEU A 35 5.34 7.61 10.97
N ASP A 36 4.20 7.70 10.27
CA ASP A 36 2.94 8.20 10.80
C ASP A 36 1.74 7.71 9.98
N VAL A 37 0.55 7.66 10.59
CA VAL A 37 -0.73 7.46 9.89
C VAL A 37 -1.77 8.40 10.49
N LYS A 38 -2.48 9.13 9.67
CA LYS A 38 -3.45 10.15 10.09
C LYS A 38 -4.72 10.11 9.23
N ASP A 39 -5.76 10.76 9.71
CA ASP A 39 -7.03 10.92 9.00
C ASP A 39 -7.68 9.59 8.61
N ILE A 40 -7.55 8.57 9.46
CA ILE A 40 -8.14 7.25 9.19
C ILE A 40 -9.65 7.34 9.37
N VAL A 41 -10.40 7.08 8.29
CA VAL A 41 -11.86 7.05 8.30
C VAL A 41 -12.34 5.81 7.57
N ALA A 42 -13.23 5.06 8.22
CA ALA A 42 -13.95 3.93 7.64
C ALA A 42 -15.43 4.27 7.53
N VAL A 43 -15.99 4.25 6.32
CA VAL A 43 -17.40 4.53 6.04
C VAL A 43 -18.02 3.36 5.32
N GLY A 44 -19.04 2.74 5.91
CA GLY A 44 -19.63 1.56 5.30
C GLY A 44 -20.81 0.98 6.05
N LYS A 45 -20.99 -0.31 5.86
CA LYS A 45 -22.07 -1.08 6.49
C LYS A 45 -21.63 -2.50 6.78
N VAL A 46 -22.28 -3.12 7.73
CA VAL A 46 -22.23 -4.56 7.97
C VAL A 46 -23.63 -5.14 7.86
N GLN A 47 -23.77 -6.26 7.13
CA GLN A 47 -25.02 -6.96 6.90
C GLN A 47 -24.92 -8.40 7.36
N TYR A 48 -26.06 -8.97 7.77
CA TYR A 48 -26.18 -10.39 8.10
C TYR A 48 -27.06 -11.08 7.08
N GLU A 49 -26.51 -12.06 6.38
CA GLU A 49 -27.22 -12.88 5.39
C GLU A 49 -26.62 -14.29 5.40
N ASP A 50 -27.46 -15.31 5.29
CA ASP A 50 -27.07 -16.72 5.16
C ASP A 50 -26.02 -17.19 6.19
N ARG A 51 -26.17 -16.78 7.45
CA ARG A 51 -25.27 -17.10 8.58
C ARG A 51 -23.90 -16.40 8.53
N MET A 52 -23.68 -15.54 7.56
CA MET A 52 -22.45 -14.76 7.38
C MET A 52 -22.71 -13.28 7.65
N PHE A 53 -21.66 -12.59 8.03
CA PHE A 53 -21.65 -11.13 8.19
C PHE A 53 -20.73 -10.54 7.13
N PHE A 54 -21.30 -9.69 6.29
CA PHE A 54 -20.58 -8.99 5.22
C PHE A 54 -20.27 -7.60 5.70
N LEU A 55 -18.97 -7.30 5.86
CA LEU A 55 -18.45 -6.00 6.24
C LEU A 55 -17.90 -5.31 4.99
N ASP A 56 -18.61 -4.30 4.51
CA ASP A 56 -18.24 -3.51 3.33
C ASP A 56 -18.00 -2.05 3.74
N TYR A 57 -16.81 -1.51 3.47
CA TYR A 57 -16.53 -0.12 3.78
C TYR A 57 -15.51 0.49 2.83
N GLN A 58 -15.60 1.81 2.68
CA GLN A 58 -14.55 2.63 2.08
C GLN A 58 -13.58 3.03 3.18
N LEU A 59 -12.33 2.66 3.03
CA LEU A 59 -11.24 3.08 3.90
C LEU A 59 -10.49 4.24 3.26
N SER A 60 -10.27 5.30 4.03
CA SER A 60 -9.46 6.45 3.62
C SER A 60 -8.49 6.81 4.74
N TYR A 61 -7.24 7.09 4.39
CA TYR A 61 -6.21 7.50 5.34
C TYR A 61 -5.05 8.19 4.63
N THR A 62 -4.19 8.85 5.40
CA THR A 62 -2.90 9.35 4.94
C THR A 62 -1.80 8.65 5.71
N ILE A 63 -0.88 7.98 5.00
CA ILE A 63 0.26 7.29 5.58
C ILE A 63 1.57 7.99 5.21
N VAL A 64 2.48 8.08 6.15
CA VAL A 64 3.84 8.60 5.94
C VAL A 64 4.82 7.46 6.05
N LEU A 65 5.52 7.19 4.96
CA LEU A 65 6.52 6.12 4.84
C LEU A 65 7.88 6.72 4.51
N ALA A 66 8.95 6.02 4.85
CA ALA A 66 10.28 6.39 4.39
C ALA A 66 10.46 6.03 2.91
N SER A 67 11.05 6.93 2.11
CA SER A 67 11.46 6.58 0.74
C SER A 67 12.39 5.37 0.76
N SER A 68 12.16 4.45 -0.16
CA SER A 68 13.00 3.25 -0.34
C SER A 68 14.42 3.57 -0.81
N ARG A 69 14.70 4.84 -1.13
CA ARG A 69 15.99 5.29 -1.68
C ARG A 69 16.71 6.29 -0.77
N SER A 70 16.06 7.41 -0.47
CA SER A 70 16.67 8.50 0.32
C SER A 70 16.33 8.40 1.80
N MET A 71 15.37 7.59 2.20
CA MET A 71 14.78 7.55 3.56
C MET A 71 14.04 8.83 3.95
N GLU A 72 13.82 9.73 3.01
CA GLU A 72 12.99 10.92 3.26
C GLU A 72 11.53 10.54 3.45
N PRO A 73 10.79 11.26 4.30
CA PRO A 73 9.38 10.98 4.52
C PRO A 73 8.54 11.31 3.27
N VAL A 74 7.73 10.34 2.84
CA VAL A 74 6.78 10.47 1.73
C VAL A 74 5.37 10.29 2.28
N GLU A 75 4.50 11.26 2.01
CA GLU A 75 3.10 11.25 2.41
C GLU A 75 2.25 10.71 1.26
N LEU A 76 1.49 9.64 1.53
CA LEU A 76 0.60 8.99 0.59
C LEU A 76 -0.83 9.04 1.10
N ALA A 77 -1.74 9.57 0.29
CA ALA A 77 -3.17 9.57 0.56
C ALA A 77 -3.82 8.37 -0.15
N GLU A 78 -4.39 7.47 0.63
CA GLU A 78 -4.98 6.23 0.14
C GLU A 78 -6.50 6.22 0.36
N SER A 79 -7.22 5.64 -0.59
CA SER A 79 -8.66 5.43 -0.48
C SER A 79 -9.11 4.27 -1.36
N TYR A 80 -9.64 3.22 -0.74
CA TYR A 80 -10.08 2.01 -1.44
C TYR A 80 -11.23 1.29 -0.70
N PRO A 81 -12.02 0.50 -1.41
CA PRO A 81 -13.05 -0.34 -0.80
C PRO A 81 -12.43 -1.57 -0.15
N VAL A 82 -12.99 -1.96 0.99
CA VAL A 82 -12.69 -3.21 1.71
C VAL A 82 -13.96 -4.02 1.83
N THR A 83 -13.86 -5.32 1.55
CA THR A 83 -14.93 -6.29 1.77
C THR A 83 -14.36 -7.48 2.53
N GLU A 84 -14.95 -7.79 3.67
CA GLU A 84 -14.61 -8.94 4.51
C GLU A 84 -15.86 -9.71 4.88
N VAL A 85 -15.71 -11.02 5.01
CA VAL A 85 -16.79 -11.92 5.38
C VAL A 85 -16.44 -12.60 6.70
N PHE A 86 -17.38 -12.57 7.63
CA PHE A 86 -17.23 -13.17 8.96
C PHE A 86 -18.30 -14.21 9.22
N MET A 87 -17.97 -15.24 10.00
CA MET A 87 -18.91 -16.24 10.47
C MET A 87 -18.70 -16.55 11.95
N GLU A 88 -19.80 -16.76 12.69
CA GLU A 88 -19.69 -17.37 14.03
C GLU A 88 -19.11 -18.77 13.91
N GLY A 89 -18.27 -19.15 14.84
CA GLY A 89 -17.48 -20.39 14.84
C GLY A 89 -18.21 -21.63 14.32
N ALA A 90 -17.46 -22.54 13.76
CA ALA A 90 -17.94 -23.76 13.14
C ALA A 90 -18.86 -24.55 14.07
N THR A 91 -20.10 -24.76 13.65
CA THR A 91 -21.06 -25.64 14.36
C THR A 91 -21.11 -27.03 13.77
N ASN A 92 -20.54 -27.23 12.58
CA ASN A 92 -20.46 -28.50 11.86
C ASN A 92 -19.23 -28.55 10.95
N GLN A 93 -19.00 -29.68 10.28
CA GLN A 93 -17.84 -29.88 9.41
C GLN A 93 -17.83 -28.95 8.18
N LEU A 94 -19.02 -28.63 7.62
CA LEU A 94 -19.12 -27.70 6.47
C LEU A 94 -18.71 -26.27 6.87
N ASP A 95 -19.12 -25.83 8.07
CA ASP A 95 -18.71 -24.51 8.59
C ASP A 95 -17.18 -24.47 8.78
N GLN A 96 -16.57 -25.56 9.22
CA GLN A 96 -15.14 -25.66 9.36
C GLN A 96 -14.41 -25.59 8.00
N GLU A 97 -14.92 -26.27 6.98
CA GLU A 97 -14.38 -26.21 5.62
C GLU A 97 -14.43 -24.78 5.04
N VAL A 98 -15.52 -24.03 5.32
CA VAL A 98 -15.66 -22.62 4.89
C VAL A 98 -14.67 -21.71 5.60
N LEU A 99 -14.41 -21.92 6.89
CA LEU A 99 -13.42 -21.16 7.65
C LEU A 99 -11.97 -21.51 7.23
N ASP A 100 -11.72 -22.77 6.87
CA ASP A 100 -10.40 -23.27 6.47
C ASP A 100 -10.01 -22.77 5.04
N ASP A 101 -10.99 -22.30 4.23
CA ASP A 101 -10.73 -21.71 2.91
C ASP A 101 -10.10 -20.30 2.95
N ASP A 102 -9.78 -19.78 4.15
CA ASP A 102 -9.17 -18.47 4.42
C ASP A 102 -9.92 -17.24 3.83
N LEU A 103 -11.12 -17.45 3.30
CA LEU A 103 -11.96 -16.39 2.72
C LEU A 103 -13.00 -15.85 3.73
N VAL A 104 -13.21 -16.56 4.84
CA VAL A 104 -14.16 -16.21 5.88
C VAL A 104 -13.47 -16.16 7.23
N LEU A 105 -13.60 -15.03 7.89
CA LEU A 105 -12.96 -14.80 9.18
C LEU A 105 -13.84 -15.29 10.33
N PRO A 106 -13.30 -15.93 11.36
CA PRO A 106 -14.04 -16.33 12.54
C PRO A 106 -14.42 -15.12 13.39
N ILE A 107 -15.66 -15.09 13.90
CA ILE A 107 -16.07 -14.09 14.88
C ILE A 107 -15.65 -14.55 16.27
N GLU A 108 -14.86 -13.73 16.94
CA GLU A 108 -14.47 -13.92 18.32
C GLU A 108 -15.37 -13.11 19.27
N ASN A 109 -15.75 -13.70 20.40
CA ASN A 109 -16.53 -13.05 21.47
C ASN A 109 -17.86 -12.40 21.03
N GLY A 110 -18.40 -12.77 19.87
CA GLY A 110 -19.67 -12.22 19.35
C GLY A 110 -19.57 -10.77 18.86
N GLU A 111 -18.39 -10.32 18.49
CA GLU A 111 -18.11 -8.98 18.00
C GLU A 111 -17.19 -9.03 16.78
N ILE A 112 -17.37 -8.10 15.84
CA ILE A 112 -16.43 -7.82 14.76
C ILE A 112 -15.65 -6.58 15.14
N ASP A 113 -14.31 -6.66 15.19
CA ASP A 113 -13.47 -5.51 15.54
C ASP A 113 -13.07 -4.73 14.29
N LEU A 114 -13.76 -3.60 14.05
CA LEU A 114 -13.48 -2.71 12.93
C LEU A 114 -12.06 -2.12 12.99
N ALA A 115 -11.52 -1.89 14.18
CA ALA A 115 -10.18 -1.33 14.31
C ALA A 115 -9.11 -2.33 13.85
N GLU A 116 -9.29 -3.61 14.16
CA GLU A 116 -8.41 -4.70 13.70
C GLU A 116 -8.51 -4.86 12.18
N SER A 117 -9.72 -4.95 11.62
CA SER A 117 -9.94 -4.99 10.16
C SER A 117 -9.24 -3.83 9.45
N VAL A 118 -9.40 -2.60 9.94
CA VAL A 118 -8.76 -1.40 9.36
C VAL A 118 -7.24 -1.47 9.48
N SER A 119 -6.69 -1.86 10.63
CA SER A 119 -5.24 -1.99 10.82
C SER A 119 -4.64 -3.00 9.86
N ASP A 120 -5.25 -4.16 9.73
CA ASP A 120 -4.76 -5.24 8.87
C ASP A 120 -4.82 -4.83 7.40
N ASN A 121 -5.90 -4.19 6.96
CA ASN A 121 -6.02 -3.68 5.60
C ASN A 121 -5.00 -2.57 5.27
N ILE A 122 -4.68 -1.67 6.20
CA ILE A 122 -3.61 -0.68 6.03
C ILE A 122 -2.27 -1.39 5.86
N LEU A 123 -1.94 -2.35 6.72
CA LEU A 123 -0.67 -3.09 6.68
C LEU A 123 -0.49 -3.89 5.39
N LEU A 124 -1.57 -4.52 4.90
CA LEU A 124 -1.57 -5.30 3.65
C LEU A 124 -1.41 -4.42 2.40
N ASN A 125 -1.82 -3.16 2.46
CA ASN A 125 -1.75 -2.22 1.34
C ASN A 125 -0.50 -1.32 1.33
N ILE A 126 0.45 -1.52 2.24
CA ILE A 126 1.71 -0.78 2.22
C ILE A 126 2.46 -1.11 0.92
N PRO A 127 2.80 -0.10 0.08
CA PRO A 127 3.50 -0.34 -1.16
C PRO A 127 4.93 -0.85 -0.92
N ILE A 128 5.37 -1.83 -1.71
CA ILE A 128 6.72 -2.42 -1.61
C ILE A 128 7.81 -1.37 -1.92
N LYS A 129 7.48 -0.36 -2.72
CA LYS A 129 8.40 0.69 -3.14
C LYS A 129 7.73 2.06 -2.98
N VAL A 130 8.39 2.91 -2.22
CA VAL A 130 7.98 4.30 -2.00
C VAL A 130 9.11 5.20 -2.48
N LEU A 131 8.78 6.20 -3.30
CA LEU A 131 9.73 7.17 -3.83
C LEU A 131 9.18 8.59 -3.62
N THR A 132 10.07 9.56 -3.47
CA THR A 132 9.70 10.97 -3.55
C THR A 132 9.38 11.35 -5.00
N ALA A 133 8.69 12.46 -5.22
CA ALA A 133 8.39 12.95 -6.57
C ALA A 133 9.67 13.24 -7.40
N GLU A 134 10.75 13.66 -6.74
CA GLU A 134 12.06 13.89 -7.38
C GLU A 134 12.72 12.57 -7.79
N GLU A 135 12.62 11.56 -6.94
CA GLU A 135 13.15 10.22 -7.21
C GLU A 135 12.37 9.49 -8.32
N GLU A 136 11.04 9.70 -8.40
CA GLU A 136 10.21 9.19 -9.50
C GLU A 136 10.56 9.85 -10.84
N ALA A 137 10.90 11.15 -10.80
CA ALA A 137 11.38 11.88 -11.97
C ALA A 137 12.82 11.52 -12.39
N GLY A 138 13.45 10.52 -11.74
CA GLY A 138 14.82 10.12 -12.03
C GLY A 138 15.88 11.06 -11.46
N GLN A 139 15.51 11.95 -10.54
CA GLN A 139 16.41 12.86 -9.85
C GLN A 139 16.77 12.28 -8.47
N GLY A 140 17.78 12.86 -7.81
CA GLY A 140 18.13 12.46 -6.44
C GLY A 140 18.90 11.15 -6.31
N PHE A 141 19.58 10.70 -7.36
CA PHE A 141 20.49 9.57 -7.23
C PHE A 141 21.69 9.95 -6.35
N VAL A 142 21.91 9.17 -5.31
CA VAL A 142 23.10 9.32 -4.47
C VAL A 142 24.31 8.90 -5.30
N SER A 143 25.27 9.80 -5.46
CA SER A 143 26.56 9.50 -6.10
C SER A 143 27.68 9.57 -5.06
N GLY A 144 28.64 8.66 -5.15
CA GLY A 144 29.86 8.69 -4.37
C GLY A 144 31.05 9.24 -5.19
N ASN A 145 32.22 9.33 -4.57
CA ASN A 145 33.44 9.84 -5.25
C ASN A 145 33.86 8.96 -6.45
N ASP A 146 33.54 7.66 -6.41
CA ASP A 146 34.00 6.67 -7.39
C ASP A 146 32.82 5.88 -8.04
N TRP A 147 31.56 6.23 -7.74
CA TRP A 147 30.40 5.58 -8.30
C TRP A 147 29.23 6.56 -8.44
N GLN A 148 28.41 6.30 -9.44
CA GLN A 148 27.17 7.04 -9.71
C GLN A 148 26.05 6.06 -10.04
N ILE A 149 24.89 6.26 -9.43
CA ILE A 149 23.68 5.55 -9.82
C ILE A 149 22.98 6.42 -10.88
N MET A 150 22.59 5.81 -11.98
CA MET A 150 21.87 6.47 -13.07
C MET A 150 20.80 5.53 -13.63
N THR A 151 19.85 6.07 -14.37
CA THR A 151 18.86 5.26 -15.09
C THR A 151 19.52 4.52 -16.25
N GLU A 152 18.86 3.46 -16.74
CA GLU A 152 19.31 2.74 -17.94
C GLU A 152 19.40 3.67 -19.16
N GLU A 153 18.47 4.61 -19.29
CA GLU A 153 18.46 5.60 -20.39
C GLU A 153 19.65 6.56 -20.31
N GLU A 154 19.97 7.07 -19.11
CA GLU A 154 21.13 7.92 -18.88
C GLU A 154 22.45 7.15 -19.13
N TYR A 155 22.52 5.88 -18.71
CA TYR A 155 23.67 5.03 -18.95
C TYR A 155 23.89 4.78 -20.45
N GLN A 156 22.83 4.49 -21.20
CA GLN A 156 22.90 4.32 -22.66
C GLN A 156 23.29 5.59 -23.38
N ALA A 157 22.74 6.75 -22.95
CA ALA A 157 23.13 8.06 -23.49
C ALA A 157 24.62 8.34 -23.23
N GLN A 158 25.12 8.08 -22.02
CA GLN A 158 26.51 8.29 -21.65
C GLN A 158 27.45 7.32 -22.41
N GLN A 159 27.05 6.06 -22.59
CA GLN A 159 27.80 5.11 -23.42
C GLN A 159 27.91 5.56 -24.89
N THR A 160 26.85 6.14 -25.43
CA THR A 160 26.84 6.64 -26.81
C THR A 160 27.83 7.80 -26.98
N VAL A 161 27.78 8.75 -26.09
CA VAL A 161 28.72 9.88 -26.07
C VAL A 161 30.18 9.41 -25.91
N GLN A 162 30.44 8.49 -24.98
CA GLN A 162 31.79 7.93 -24.78
C GLN A 162 32.29 7.13 -25.98
N LYS A 163 31.42 6.41 -26.69
CA LYS A 163 31.78 5.70 -27.91
C LYS A 163 32.09 6.64 -29.06
N GLU A 164 31.40 7.76 -29.18
CA GLU A 164 31.66 8.80 -30.16
C GLU A 164 33.00 9.50 -29.89
N GLU A 165 33.27 9.90 -28.64
CA GLU A 165 34.52 10.56 -28.22
C GLU A 165 35.75 9.63 -28.32
N ASN A 166 35.58 8.36 -27.93
CA ASN A 166 36.68 7.37 -27.97
C ASN A 166 36.77 6.61 -29.30
N SER A 167 35.98 6.97 -30.33
CA SER A 167 36.08 6.36 -31.64
C SER A 167 37.41 6.69 -32.27
N PRO A 168 38.22 5.71 -32.76
CA PRO A 168 39.46 5.97 -33.49
C PRO A 168 39.26 6.82 -34.75
N PHE A 169 37.98 6.97 -35.18
CA PHE A 169 37.58 7.73 -36.37
C PHE A 169 37.03 9.13 -36.02
N ALA A 170 36.85 9.48 -34.75
CA ALA A 170 36.34 10.81 -34.33
C ALA A 170 37.21 11.96 -34.85
N GLY A 171 38.54 11.75 -34.92
CA GLY A 171 39.48 12.70 -35.50
C GLY A 171 39.47 12.84 -37.02
N LEU A 172 38.81 11.91 -37.74
CA LEU A 172 38.72 11.91 -39.22
C LEU A 172 37.47 12.64 -39.72
N GLN A 173 36.43 12.76 -38.93
CA GLN A 173 35.22 13.50 -39.31
C GLN A 173 35.51 14.99 -39.53
N GLY A 174 36.40 15.60 -38.75
CA GLY A 174 36.81 17.00 -38.91
C GLY A 174 37.69 17.26 -40.14
N LEU A 175 38.19 16.23 -40.78
CA LEU A 175 39.03 16.36 -42.01
C LEU A 175 38.22 16.28 -43.30
N LEU A 176 36.98 15.74 -43.25
CA LEU A 176 36.10 15.62 -44.38
C LEU A 176 35.13 16.80 -44.60
N ASP A 177 34.91 17.63 -43.54
CA ASP A 177 34.06 18.82 -43.61
C ASP A 177 34.86 20.13 -43.92
N GLY A 178 36.13 19.99 -44.35
CA GLY A 178 37.08 21.11 -44.57
C GLY A 178 37.39 21.47 -46.01
N ASP A 179 36.66 20.90 -47.01
CA ASP A 179 36.89 21.23 -48.44
C ASP A 179 35.54 21.55 -49.15
N GLU A 180 35.06 22.81 -48.92
CA GLU A 180 34.25 23.58 -49.86
C GLU A 180 34.55 25.07 -49.71
#